data_17e755ef5d95cf478752296ea8d29ae3
#
_entry.id   17e755ef5d95cf478752296ea8d29ae3
#
_cell.length_a   1.000
_cell.length_b   1.000
_cell.length_c   1.000
_cell.angle_alpha   90.00
_cell.angle_beta   90.00
_cell.angle_gamma   90.00
#
_symmetry.space_group_name_H-M   'P 1'
#
loop_
_entity.id
_entity.type
_entity.pdbx_description
1 polymer ?
#
loop_
_entity_poly.entity_id
_entity_poly.type
_entity_poly.pdbx_seq_one_letter_code
_entity_poly.pdbx_strand_id
1 'polypeptide(L)' 'MELEGYRDQLESVIAAFPDKECLNVCEVAQYTGISRKVVAKRFPFVGRNLGKYITRTSLARALVS' A
#
# COMPACT_ATOMS: atom_id res chain seq x y z
N MET A 1 -7.92 -17.33 4.73
CA MET A 1 -6.64 -17.60 5.41
C MET A 1 -5.69 -16.44 5.21
N GLU A 2 -5.10 -15.95 6.27
CA GLU A 2 -4.15 -14.86 6.19
C GLU A 2 -2.81 -15.34 5.66
N LEU A 3 -2.16 -14.48 4.88
CA LEU A 3 -0.78 -14.72 4.49
C LEU A 3 0.12 -14.53 5.69
N GLU A 4 1.19 -15.32 5.76
CA GLU A 4 2.16 -15.19 6.85
C GLU A 4 2.77 -13.79 6.85
N GLY A 5 2.80 -13.16 8.02
CA GLY A 5 3.32 -11.80 8.17
C GLY A 5 2.33 -10.70 7.80
N TYR A 6 1.16 -11.06 7.30
CA TYR A 6 0.17 -10.08 6.86
C TYR A 6 -0.25 -9.14 7.99
N ARG A 7 -0.56 -9.70 9.16
CA ARG A 7 -1.04 -8.92 10.29
C ARG A 7 0.03 -7.93 10.77
N ASP A 8 1.26 -8.39 10.87
CA ASP A 8 2.38 -7.53 11.28
C ASP A 8 2.61 -6.41 10.26
N GLN A 9 2.55 -6.75 8.98
CA GLN A 9 2.71 -5.76 7.93
C GLN A 9 1.58 -4.75 7.94
N LEU A 10 0.35 -5.22 8.16
CA LEU A 10 -0.81 -4.34 8.23
C LEU A 10 -0.69 -3.37 9.39
N GLU A 11 -0.25 -3.83 10.56
CA GLU A 11 -0.04 -2.97 11.72
C GLU A 11 1.01 -1.90 11.44
N SER A 12 2.08 -2.28 10.73
CA SER A 12 3.12 -1.33 10.33
C SER A 12 2.56 -0.26 9.41
N VAL A 13 1.75 -0.66 8.42
CA VAL A 13 1.13 0.30 7.50
C VAL A 13 0.17 1.23 8.24
N ILE A 14 -0.62 0.70 9.15
CA ILE A 14 -1.56 1.50 9.94
C ILE A 14 -0.80 2.51 10.81
N ALA A 15 0.31 2.08 11.40
CA ALA A 15 1.13 2.97 12.22
C ALA A 15 1.73 4.10 11.39
N ALA A 16 2.10 3.82 10.15
CA ALA A 16 2.66 4.83 9.26
C ALA A 16 1.59 5.81 8.75
N PHE A 17 0.35 5.34 8.60
CA PHE A 17 -0.75 6.15 8.07
C PHE A 17 -1.99 6.02 8.94
N PRO A 18 -1.94 6.52 10.18
CA PRO A 18 -3.04 6.33 11.13
C PRO A 18 -4.32 7.06 10.75
N ASP A 19 -4.20 8.14 9.99
CA ASP A 19 -5.35 8.97 9.64
C ASP A 19 -5.90 8.71 8.25
N LYS A 20 -5.32 7.75 7.52
CA LYS A 20 -5.70 7.49 6.13
C LYS A 20 -5.98 6.03 5.89
N GLU A 21 -7.14 5.75 5.32
CA GLU A 21 -7.48 4.41 4.89
C GLU A 21 -6.90 4.10 3.51
N CYS A 22 -6.89 5.11 2.63
CA CYS A 22 -6.41 4.97 1.26
C CYS A 22 -5.14 5.79 1.06
N LEU A 23 -4.22 5.23 0.29
CA LEU A 23 -2.92 5.83 0.05
C LEU A 23 -2.71 6.03 -1.45
N ASN A 24 -2.04 7.12 -1.82
CA ASN A 24 -1.71 7.35 -3.22
C ASN A 24 -0.33 6.76 -3.55
N VAL A 25 0.03 6.81 -4.84
CA VAL A 25 1.31 6.26 -5.32
C VAL A 25 2.49 6.89 -4.58
N CYS A 26 2.43 8.20 -4.37
CA CYS A 26 3.50 8.94 -3.72
C CYS A 26 3.72 8.47 -2.29
N GLU A 27 2.64 8.26 -1.56
CA GLU A 27 2.70 7.80 -0.17
C GLU A 27 3.26 6.39 -0.07
N VAL A 28 2.84 5.50 -0.96
CA VAL A 28 3.36 4.14 -0.99
C VAL A 28 4.84 4.13 -1.36
N ALA A 29 5.22 4.97 -2.31
CA ALA A 29 6.63 5.08 -2.71
C ALA A 29 7.51 5.53 -1.54
N GLN A 30 7.04 6.51 -0.77
CA GLN A 30 7.76 6.97 0.41
C GLN A 30 7.87 5.90 1.48
N TYR A 31 6.79 5.18 1.70
CA TYR A 31 6.76 4.13 2.72
C TYR A 31 7.70 2.98 2.38
N THR A 32 7.69 2.56 1.12
CA THR A 32 8.48 1.39 0.70
C THR A 32 9.90 1.73 0.26
N GLY A 33 10.14 2.97 -0.10
CA GLY A 33 11.43 3.37 -0.68
C GLY A 33 11.58 2.97 -2.13
N ILE A 34 10.50 2.55 -2.77
CA ILE A 34 10.50 2.13 -4.18
C ILE A 34 10.06 3.31 -5.04
N SER A 35 10.57 3.42 -6.27
CA SER A 35 10.22 4.51 -7.17
C SER A 35 8.72 4.48 -7.51
N ARG A 36 8.15 5.66 -7.79
CA ARG A 36 6.73 5.76 -8.11
C ARG A 36 6.33 4.95 -9.33
N LYS A 37 7.19 4.90 -10.33
CA LYS A 37 6.93 4.11 -11.54
C LYS A 37 6.75 2.63 -11.22
N VAL A 38 7.64 2.10 -10.40
CA VAL A 38 7.61 0.69 -10.01
C VAL A 38 6.41 0.43 -9.11
N VAL A 39 6.15 1.32 -8.17
CA VAL A 39 5.01 1.20 -7.26
C VAL A 39 3.70 1.14 -8.05
N ALA A 40 3.53 2.04 -9.01
CA ALA A 40 2.30 2.07 -9.81
C ALA A 40 2.08 0.79 -10.61
N LYS A 41 3.16 0.11 -10.97
CA LYS A 41 3.06 -1.14 -11.75
C LYS A 41 2.90 -2.36 -10.86
N ARG A 42 3.58 -2.40 -9.73
CA ARG A 42 3.64 -3.59 -8.89
C ARG A 42 2.46 -3.76 -7.94
N PHE A 43 1.89 -2.65 -7.47
CA PHE A 43 0.82 -2.71 -6.48
C PHE A 43 -0.55 -2.51 -7.12
N PRO A 44 -1.59 -3.15 -6.58
CA PRO A 44 -2.94 -3.10 -7.17
C PRO A 44 -3.67 -1.82 -6.84
N PHE A 45 -3.24 -0.71 -7.42
CA PHE A 45 -3.96 0.55 -7.27
C PHE A 45 -5.27 0.51 -8.02
N VAL A 46 -6.29 1.12 -7.44
CA VAL A 46 -7.61 1.25 -8.07
C VAL A 46 -7.91 2.71 -8.33
N GLY A 47 -8.89 2.97 -9.19
CA GLY A 47 -9.25 4.33 -9.55
C GLY A 47 -8.72 4.68 -10.93
N ARG A 48 -9.09 5.87 -11.38
CA ARG A 48 -8.73 6.35 -12.72
C ARG A 48 -8.13 7.73 -12.65
N ASN A 49 -7.25 8.02 -13.60
CA ASN A 49 -6.65 9.34 -13.74
C ASN A 49 -5.94 9.76 -12.47
N LEU A 50 -6.37 10.88 -11.88
CA LEU A 50 -5.73 11.44 -10.71
C LEU A 50 -6.16 10.78 -9.40
N GLY A 51 -7.14 9.89 -9.46
CA GLY A 51 -7.71 9.27 -8.27
C GLY A 51 -7.19 7.88 -7.93
N LYS A 52 -6.01 7.49 -8.41
CA LYS A 52 -5.46 6.18 -8.09
C LYS A 52 -5.12 6.08 -6.60
N TYR A 53 -5.58 5.00 -5.98
CA TYR A 53 -5.32 4.76 -4.57
C TYR A 53 -5.26 3.27 -4.27
N ILE A 54 -4.71 2.93 -3.11
CA ILE A 54 -4.68 1.57 -2.61
C ILE A 54 -5.07 1.61 -1.13
N THR A 55 -5.85 0.62 -0.67
CA THR A 55 -6.22 0.57 0.74
C THR A 55 -5.07 0.01 1.56
N ARG A 56 -5.06 0.30 2.86
CA ARG A 56 -4.01 -0.21 3.74
C ARG A 56 -3.96 -1.74 3.75
N THR A 57 -5.12 -2.39 3.73
CA THR A 57 -5.17 -3.85 3.71
C THR A 57 -4.62 -4.43 2.41
N SER A 58 -4.96 -3.81 1.28
CA SER A 58 -4.45 -4.25 -0.02
C SER A 58 -2.94 -4.05 -0.11
N LEU A 59 -2.43 -2.95 0.42
CA LEU A 59 -0.99 -2.70 0.44
C LEU A 59 -0.27 -3.75 1.28
N ALA A 60 -0.78 -4.03 2.48
CA ALA A 60 -0.17 -5.02 3.36
C ALA A 60 -0.14 -6.40 2.71
N ARG A 61 -1.23 -6.77 2.05
CA ARG A 61 -1.31 -8.05 1.35
C ARG A 61 -0.29 -8.14 0.23
N ALA A 62 -0.13 -7.07 -0.53
CA ALA A 62 0.82 -7.02 -1.63
C ALA A 62 2.27 -7.12 -1.13
N LEU A 63 2.55 -6.53 0.02
CA LEU A 63 3.90 -6.53 0.59
C LEU A 63 4.33 -7.90 1.09
N VAL A 64 3.39 -8.75 1.49
CA VAL A 64 3.73 -10.08 2.03
C VAL A 64 3.50 -11.21 1.03
N SER A 65 3.02 -10.90 -0.17
CA SER A 65 2.78 -11.93 -1.19
C SER A 65 4.00 -12.26 -2.02
#